data_b21e5c61922d9839af4129ffec5c80dc
#
_entry.id   b21e5c61922d9839af4129ffec5c80dc
#
_cell.length_a   1.000
_cell.length_b   1.000
_cell.length_c   1.000
_cell.angle_alpha   90.00
_cell.angle_beta   90.00
_cell.angle_gamma   90.00
#
_symmetry.space_group_name_H-M   'P 1'
#
loop_
_entity.id
_entity.type
_entity.pdbx_description
1 polymer ?
#
loop_
_entity_poly.entity_id
_entity_poly.type
_entity_poly.pdbx_seq_one_letter_code
_entity_poly.pdbx_strand_id
1 'polypeptide(L)'
;MKLVLFQTSERGEPSPGLLTERGVVSLLGTVEQGHTPQLTMQGVIDQFGRLRPALERLAAQGEALPLAAVRLRAPLPRPGKILCCIANYWEHAQREARPLNMFLKNPEAVVGPDDTIMLPEFNEPWIFMHEAELALVIKGPAKKVSQANWQSAVFGYTCLIDVSARGEGRRTWKAGSWLGKSFDTFAPIGPCIASADEIPEPNDLVVRF
;
A
#
# COMPACT_ATOMS: atom_id res chain seq x y z
N MET A 1 11.16 0.72 -10.39
CA MET A 1 10.02 1.46 -11.01
C MET A 1 8.97 1.79 -9.99
N LYS A 2 8.23 2.90 -10.16
CA LYS A 2 7.16 3.31 -9.24
C LYS A 2 5.82 3.23 -9.95
N LEU A 3 4.98 2.24 -9.59
CA LEU A 3 3.64 2.06 -10.14
C LEU A 3 2.64 2.90 -9.36
N VAL A 4 1.70 3.53 -10.06
CA VAL A 4 0.63 4.35 -9.49
C VAL A 4 -0.71 4.03 -10.11
N LEU A 5 -1.78 4.31 -9.37
CA LEU A 5 -3.09 4.60 -9.94
C LEU A 5 -3.33 6.09 -9.86
N PHE A 6 -3.84 6.68 -10.92
CA PHE A 6 -4.07 8.12 -11.00
C PHE A 6 -5.37 8.45 -11.74
N GLN A 7 -5.90 9.63 -11.49
CA GLN A 7 -7.05 10.22 -12.17
C GLN A 7 -6.68 11.59 -12.70
N THR A 8 -7.22 11.94 -13.86
CA THR A 8 -7.11 13.29 -14.46
C THR A 8 -8.36 14.16 -14.22
N SER A 9 -9.40 13.56 -13.63
CA SER A 9 -10.63 14.26 -13.25
C SER A 9 -11.26 13.58 -12.04
N GLU A 10 -12.05 14.30 -11.27
CA GLU A 10 -12.72 13.77 -10.07
C GLU A 10 -13.66 12.58 -10.33
N ARG A 11 -14.28 12.54 -11.51
CA ARG A 11 -15.23 11.50 -11.92
C ARG A 11 -14.63 10.44 -12.85
N GLY A 12 -13.34 10.57 -13.17
CA GLY A 12 -12.64 9.60 -14.02
C GLY A 12 -12.34 8.30 -13.29
N GLU A 13 -12.35 7.18 -14.00
CA GLU A 13 -11.83 5.93 -13.45
C GLU A 13 -10.31 6.02 -13.23
N PRO A 14 -9.80 5.49 -12.10
CA PRO A 14 -8.36 5.42 -11.88
C PRO A 14 -7.67 4.57 -12.92
N SER A 15 -6.62 5.10 -13.51
CA SER A 15 -5.82 4.46 -14.55
C SER A 15 -4.43 4.09 -14.03
N PRO A 16 -3.82 2.98 -14.51
CA PRO A 16 -2.46 2.61 -14.15
C PRO A 16 -1.45 3.53 -14.79
N GLY A 17 -0.38 3.84 -14.07
CA GLY A 17 0.70 4.71 -14.53
C GLY A 17 2.05 4.37 -13.91
N LEU A 18 3.08 4.99 -14.46
CA LEU A 18 4.43 5.05 -13.90
C LEU A 18 4.70 6.45 -13.39
N LEU A 19 5.10 6.54 -12.13
CA LEU A 19 5.59 7.79 -11.56
C LEU A 19 7.07 7.94 -11.92
N THR A 20 7.40 9.00 -12.66
CA THR A 20 8.74 9.38 -13.11
C THR A 20 9.10 10.76 -12.58
N GLU A 21 10.34 11.20 -12.76
CA GLU A 21 10.76 12.57 -12.43
C GLU A 21 10.02 13.62 -13.28
N ARG A 22 9.54 13.25 -14.46
CA ARG A 22 8.77 14.12 -15.37
C ARG A 22 7.30 14.23 -15.02
N GLY A 23 6.79 13.35 -14.14
CA GLY A 23 5.38 13.22 -13.79
C GLY A 23 4.86 11.79 -14.01
N VAL A 24 3.57 11.64 -14.24
CA VAL A 24 2.92 10.34 -14.42
C VAL A 24 2.79 10.00 -15.90
N VAL A 25 3.34 8.85 -16.29
CA VAL A 25 3.20 8.28 -17.64
C VAL A 25 2.12 7.21 -17.60
N SER A 26 1.09 7.35 -18.43
CA SER A 26 -0.04 6.40 -18.49
C SER A 26 0.40 5.05 -19.03
N LEU A 27 -0.12 3.97 -18.46
CA LEU A 27 0.06 2.60 -18.97
C LEU A 27 -1.09 2.14 -19.88
N LEU A 28 -2.10 2.99 -20.09
CA LEU A 28 -3.21 2.66 -20.99
C LEU A 28 -2.69 2.32 -22.37
N GLY A 29 -3.23 1.24 -22.97
CA GLY A 29 -2.77 0.73 -24.27
C GLY A 29 -1.50 -0.12 -24.21
N THR A 30 -0.76 -0.12 -23.09
CA THR A 30 0.45 -0.95 -22.91
C THR A 30 0.17 -2.17 -22.03
N VAL A 31 -0.75 -2.04 -21.10
CA VAL A 31 -1.15 -3.12 -20.18
C VAL A 31 -2.60 -3.51 -20.42
N GLU A 32 -2.90 -4.77 -20.15
CA GLU A 32 -4.26 -5.28 -20.18
C GLU A 32 -5.06 -4.71 -19.00
N GLN A 33 -6.28 -4.24 -19.29
CA GLN A 33 -7.14 -3.69 -18.27
C GLN A 33 -8.07 -4.76 -17.71
N GLY A 34 -8.09 -4.90 -16.40
CA GLY A 34 -9.09 -5.69 -15.68
C GLY A 34 -10.41 -4.94 -15.52
N HIS A 35 -11.42 -5.61 -15.00
CA HIS A 35 -12.73 -5.01 -14.75
C HIS A 35 -12.71 -3.91 -13.66
N THR A 36 -11.65 -3.82 -12.90
CA THR A 36 -11.46 -2.80 -11.85
C THR A 36 -10.02 -2.32 -11.86
N PRO A 37 -9.74 -1.11 -11.33
CA PRO A 37 -8.37 -0.62 -11.15
C PRO A 37 -7.48 -1.57 -10.32
N GLN A 38 -8.08 -2.25 -9.32
CA GLN A 38 -7.38 -3.27 -8.53
C GLN A 38 -6.90 -4.43 -9.40
N LEU A 39 -7.78 -4.99 -10.23
CA LEU A 39 -7.44 -6.13 -11.10
C LEU A 39 -6.45 -5.74 -12.19
N THR A 40 -6.55 -4.52 -12.71
CA THR A 40 -5.57 -3.97 -13.64
C THR A 40 -4.19 -3.92 -13.00
N MET A 41 -4.07 -3.33 -11.82
CA MET A 41 -2.78 -3.21 -11.13
C MET A 41 -2.23 -4.60 -10.75
N GLN A 42 -3.08 -5.51 -10.29
CA GLN A 42 -2.68 -6.88 -10.01
C GLN A 42 -2.14 -7.58 -11.27
N GLY A 43 -2.79 -7.43 -12.42
CA GLY A 43 -2.30 -7.95 -13.69
C GLY A 43 -0.94 -7.38 -14.09
N VAL A 44 -0.69 -6.10 -13.82
CA VAL A 44 0.63 -5.48 -14.04
C VAL A 44 1.68 -6.12 -13.12
N ILE A 45 1.36 -6.33 -11.85
CA ILE A 45 2.26 -6.96 -10.87
C ILE A 45 2.56 -8.41 -11.27
N ASP A 46 1.54 -9.18 -11.59
CA ASP A 46 1.68 -10.61 -11.93
C ASP A 46 2.50 -10.83 -13.21
N GLN A 47 2.39 -9.90 -14.17
CA GLN A 47 3.06 -9.96 -15.46
C GLN A 47 4.29 -9.03 -15.55
N PHE A 48 4.73 -8.45 -14.43
CA PHE A 48 5.73 -7.39 -14.41
C PHE A 48 7.03 -7.76 -15.15
N GLY A 49 7.53 -8.98 -14.95
CA GLY A 49 8.74 -9.44 -15.65
C GLY A 49 8.60 -9.41 -17.17
N ARG A 50 7.43 -9.80 -17.70
CA ARG A 50 7.14 -9.74 -19.14
C ARG A 50 6.95 -8.29 -19.63
N LEU A 51 6.31 -7.47 -18.84
CA LEU A 51 5.97 -6.10 -19.18
C LEU A 51 7.17 -5.15 -19.04
N ARG A 52 8.12 -5.46 -18.17
CA ARG A 52 9.21 -4.57 -17.76
C ARG A 52 9.93 -3.87 -18.92
N PRO A 53 10.37 -4.55 -20.02
CA PRO A 53 11.05 -3.85 -21.12
C PRO A 53 10.18 -2.80 -21.82
N ALA A 54 8.87 -3.04 -21.90
CA ALA A 54 7.93 -2.07 -22.47
C ALA A 54 7.70 -0.89 -21.49
N LEU A 55 7.58 -1.17 -20.21
CA LEU A 55 7.43 -0.16 -19.17
C LEU A 55 8.66 0.75 -19.06
N GLU A 56 9.88 0.20 -19.20
CA GLU A 56 11.13 0.97 -19.22
C GLU A 56 11.19 1.94 -20.40
N ARG A 57 10.83 1.47 -21.59
CA ARG A 57 10.76 2.34 -22.79
C ARG A 57 9.71 3.44 -22.59
N LEU A 58 8.55 3.07 -22.04
CA LEU A 58 7.47 4.02 -21.81
C LEU A 58 7.85 5.07 -20.75
N ALA A 59 8.51 4.65 -19.67
CA ALA A 59 9.02 5.56 -18.65
C ALA A 59 10.03 6.58 -19.22
N ALA A 60 10.87 6.16 -20.18
CA ALA A 60 11.87 7.01 -20.79
C ALA A 60 11.29 7.97 -21.85
N GLN A 61 10.35 7.51 -22.66
CA GLN A 61 9.91 8.17 -23.90
C GLN A 61 8.45 8.59 -23.90
N GLY A 62 7.62 8.04 -22.99
CA GLY A 62 6.19 8.33 -22.92
C GLY A 62 5.92 9.78 -22.55
N GLU A 63 4.78 10.28 -23.01
CA GLU A 63 4.24 11.56 -22.57
C GLU A 63 3.92 11.51 -21.08
N ALA A 64 4.47 12.45 -20.32
CA ALA A 64 4.27 12.54 -18.88
C ALA A 64 3.28 13.64 -18.56
N LEU A 65 2.27 13.32 -17.77
CA LEU A 65 1.36 14.30 -17.19
C LEU A 65 2.04 14.92 -15.96
N PRO A 66 2.07 16.24 -15.81
CA PRO A 66 2.58 16.88 -14.60
C PRO A 66 1.86 16.33 -13.36
N LEU A 67 2.58 16.13 -12.27
CA LEU A 67 1.99 15.60 -11.02
C LEU A 67 0.83 16.47 -10.51
N ALA A 68 0.91 17.78 -10.71
CA ALA A 68 -0.14 18.73 -10.36
C ALA A 68 -1.43 18.60 -11.22
N ALA A 69 -1.35 17.92 -12.37
CA ALA A 69 -2.49 17.70 -13.27
C ALA A 69 -3.21 16.36 -13.01
N VAL A 70 -2.75 15.58 -12.05
CA VAL A 70 -3.31 14.28 -11.71
C VAL A 70 -3.56 14.15 -10.21
N ARG A 71 -4.55 13.35 -9.83
CA ARG A 71 -4.74 12.92 -8.46
C ARG A 71 -4.28 11.48 -8.34
N LEU A 72 -3.29 11.23 -7.49
CA LEU A 72 -2.87 9.87 -7.18
C LEU A 72 -3.93 9.18 -6.32
N ARG A 73 -4.11 7.90 -6.54
CA ARG A 73 -5.06 7.06 -5.81
C ARG A 73 -4.29 5.92 -5.12
N ALA A 74 -4.96 5.23 -4.21
CA ALA A 74 -4.37 4.01 -3.64
C ALA A 74 -3.93 3.06 -4.77
N PRO A 75 -2.65 2.67 -4.85
CA PRO A 75 -2.16 1.85 -5.96
C PRO A 75 -2.75 0.43 -5.96
N LEU A 76 -3.26 -0.03 -4.81
CA LEU A 76 -4.05 -1.24 -4.62
C LEU A 76 -5.30 -0.87 -3.81
N PRO A 77 -6.36 -0.37 -4.46
CA PRO A 77 -7.52 0.18 -3.76
C PRO A 77 -8.37 -0.87 -3.04
N ARG A 78 -8.20 -2.14 -3.37
CA ARG A 78 -8.96 -3.24 -2.78
C ARG A 78 -8.15 -4.54 -2.77
N PRO A 79 -7.05 -4.61 -2.03
CA PRO A 79 -6.22 -5.81 -1.98
C PRO A 79 -7.00 -6.97 -1.37
N GLY A 80 -6.68 -8.20 -1.74
CA GLY A 80 -7.38 -9.39 -1.22
C GLY A 80 -7.24 -9.56 0.29
N LYS A 81 -6.18 -9.03 0.91
CA LYS A 81 -5.97 -8.98 2.36
C LYS A 81 -4.89 -7.96 2.71
N ILE A 82 -4.99 -7.42 3.92
CA ILE A 82 -3.96 -6.60 4.55
C ILE A 82 -3.58 -7.31 5.86
N LEU A 83 -2.33 -7.74 5.94
CA LEU A 83 -1.74 -8.38 7.13
C LEU A 83 -0.81 -7.37 7.79
N CYS A 84 -1.07 -7.02 9.03
CA CYS A 84 -0.25 -6.10 9.81
C CYS A 84 0.49 -6.85 10.92
N CYS A 85 1.72 -6.44 11.17
CA CYS A 85 2.54 -6.97 12.27
C CYS A 85 2.45 -6.06 13.49
N ILE A 86 2.33 -6.64 14.67
CA ILE A 86 2.26 -5.89 15.92
C ILE A 86 3.67 -5.70 16.47
N ALA A 87 4.06 -4.42 16.71
CA ALA A 87 5.29 -4.06 17.41
C ALA A 87 6.54 -4.72 16.79
N ASN A 88 6.69 -4.64 15.49
CA ASN A 88 7.78 -5.25 14.73
C ASN A 88 8.93 -4.29 14.38
N TYR A 89 8.81 -3.01 14.72
CA TYR A 89 9.89 -2.03 14.58
C TYR A 89 10.73 -1.93 15.86
N TRP A 90 11.99 -1.54 15.69
CA TRP A 90 12.86 -1.18 16.81
C TRP A 90 12.50 0.20 17.32
N GLU A 91 11.58 0.24 18.28
CA GLU A 91 11.14 1.47 18.93
C GLU A 91 11.74 1.59 20.34
N HIS A 92 11.98 2.81 20.76
CA HIS A 92 12.35 3.12 22.15
C HIS A 92 13.49 2.26 22.71
N ALA A 93 14.53 2.02 21.91
CA ALA A 93 15.70 1.23 22.31
C ALA A 93 15.36 -0.23 22.72
N GLN A 94 14.33 -0.83 22.17
CA GLN A 94 14.06 -2.25 22.35
C GLN A 94 15.27 -3.07 21.88
N ARG A 95 15.65 -4.07 22.66
CA ARG A 95 16.86 -4.85 22.43
C ARG A 95 16.61 -6.28 21.99
N GLU A 96 15.38 -6.73 22.10
CA GLU A 96 14.99 -8.11 21.75
C GLU A 96 13.84 -8.10 20.76
N ALA A 97 13.96 -8.94 19.74
CA ALA A 97 12.88 -9.16 18.78
C ALA A 97 11.68 -9.78 19.52
N ARG A 98 10.52 -9.21 19.32
CA ARG A 98 9.26 -9.80 19.83
C ARG A 98 8.83 -10.97 18.95
N PRO A 99 8.14 -11.97 19.52
CA PRO A 99 7.50 -12.99 18.71
C PRO A 99 6.56 -12.35 17.69
N LEU A 100 6.56 -12.88 16.46
CA LEU A 100 5.68 -12.40 15.41
C LEU A 100 4.22 -12.53 15.85
N ASN A 101 3.52 -11.42 15.89
CA ASN A 101 2.09 -11.34 16.13
C ASN A 101 1.45 -10.51 15.02
N MET A 102 0.38 -11.02 14.42
CA MET A 102 -0.23 -10.45 13.24
C MET A 102 -1.75 -10.36 13.37
N PHE A 103 -2.32 -9.40 12.67
CA PHE A 103 -3.77 -9.27 12.52
C PHE A 103 -4.14 -8.95 11.07
N LEU A 104 -5.40 -9.17 10.74
CA LEU A 104 -5.99 -8.76 9.47
C LEU A 104 -6.65 -7.40 9.64
N LYS A 105 -6.34 -6.49 8.72
CA LYS A 105 -7.04 -5.23 8.55
C LYS A 105 -8.03 -5.35 7.39
N ASN A 106 -9.17 -4.70 7.52
CA ASN A 106 -10.20 -4.75 6.48
C ASN A 106 -9.70 -4.12 5.17
N PRO A 107 -9.66 -4.84 4.03
CA PRO A 107 -9.30 -4.28 2.74
C PRO A 107 -10.21 -3.14 2.25
N GLU A 108 -11.46 -3.11 2.69
CA GLU A 108 -12.40 -2.02 2.37
C GLU A 108 -12.06 -0.70 3.08
N ALA A 109 -11.17 -0.73 4.08
CA ALA A 109 -10.68 0.45 4.76
C ALA A 109 -9.66 1.26 3.95
N VAL A 110 -9.27 0.78 2.76
CA VAL A 110 -8.24 1.44 1.94
C VAL A 110 -8.73 2.76 1.38
N VAL A 111 -7.91 3.79 1.56
CA VAL A 111 -8.01 5.09 0.89
C VAL A 111 -6.65 5.47 0.30
N GLY A 112 -6.65 6.42 -0.62
CA GLY A 112 -5.45 6.89 -1.32
C GLY A 112 -4.82 8.15 -0.71
N PRO A 113 -3.78 8.67 -1.36
CA PRO A 113 -3.22 9.98 -1.02
C PRO A 113 -4.30 11.07 -1.07
N ASP A 114 -4.22 12.01 -0.14
CA ASP A 114 -5.13 13.15 0.00
C ASP A 114 -6.61 12.80 0.26
N ASP A 115 -6.92 11.52 0.48
CA ASP A 115 -8.24 11.12 0.95
C ASP A 115 -8.38 11.40 2.46
N THR A 116 -9.60 11.67 2.89
CA THR A 116 -9.90 12.00 4.28
C THR A 116 -10.06 10.73 5.11
N ILE A 117 -9.37 10.66 6.26
CA ILE A 117 -9.61 9.64 7.27
C ILE A 117 -10.84 10.06 8.08
N MET A 118 -11.89 9.26 8.02
CA MET A 118 -13.14 9.50 8.74
C MET A 118 -13.08 8.83 10.11
N LEU A 119 -13.06 9.63 11.16
CA LEU A 119 -13.08 9.10 12.52
C LEU A 119 -14.51 8.76 12.91
N PRO A 120 -14.77 7.53 13.41
CA PRO A 120 -16.10 7.15 13.85
C PRO A 120 -16.52 7.94 15.10
N GLU A 121 -17.80 8.27 15.19
CA GLU A 121 -18.38 8.89 16.39
C GLU A 121 -18.67 7.85 17.45
N PHE A 122 -18.20 8.07 18.66
CA PHE A 122 -18.46 7.22 19.82
C PHE A 122 -18.87 8.06 21.03
N ASN A 123 -19.70 7.48 21.88
CA ASN A 123 -20.08 8.09 23.15
C ASN A 123 -19.01 7.94 24.25
N GLU A 124 -17.99 7.15 24.02
CA GLU A 124 -16.87 6.90 24.93
C GLU A 124 -15.62 7.64 24.44
N PRO A 125 -14.71 8.07 25.31
CA PRO A 125 -13.47 8.68 24.90
C PRO A 125 -12.60 7.66 24.14
N TRP A 126 -12.21 8.03 22.92
CA TRP A 126 -11.35 7.24 22.06
C TRP A 126 -10.05 7.97 21.80
N ILE A 127 -8.98 7.21 21.70
CA ILE A 127 -7.68 7.69 21.23
C ILE A 127 -7.50 7.17 19.82
N PHE A 128 -7.31 8.08 18.88
CA PHE A 128 -6.94 7.74 17.50
C PHE A 128 -5.44 7.87 17.33
N MET A 129 -4.84 6.86 16.74
CA MET A 129 -3.42 6.81 16.45
C MET A 129 -3.23 6.58 14.96
N HIS A 130 -2.16 7.15 14.44
CA HIS A 130 -1.71 6.96 13.08
C HIS A 130 -0.32 6.36 13.15
N GLU A 131 -0.19 5.12 12.74
CA GLU A 131 1.04 4.34 12.82
C GLU A 131 1.62 4.25 11.41
N ALA A 132 2.81 4.87 11.18
CA ALA A 132 3.47 4.83 9.88
C ALA A 132 4.12 3.47 9.65
N GLU A 133 3.85 2.87 8.50
CA GLU A 133 4.23 1.50 8.18
C GLU A 133 4.88 1.40 6.80
N LEU A 134 5.91 0.56 6.70
CA LEU A 134 6.38 0.05 5.42
C LEU A 134 5.51 -1.16 5.04
N ALA A 135 4.76 -1.06 3.98
CA ALA A 135 3.95 -2.16 3.47
C ALA A 135 4.67 -2.91 2.35
N LEU A 136 4.74 -4.22 2.47
CA LEU A 136 5.24 -5.11 1.44
C LEU A 136 4.08 -5.53 0.52
N VAL A 137 4.24 -5.29 -0.77
CA VAL A 137 3.32 -5.80 -1.79
C VAL A 137 3.77 -7.20 -2.18
N ILE A 138 2.95 -8.19 -1.87
CA ILE A 138 3.25 -9.59 -2.14
C ILE A 138 2.74 -9.96 -3.53
N LYS A 139 3.60 -10.57 -4.34
CA LYS A 139 3.20 -11.19 -5.60
C LYS A 139 2.79 -12.64 -5.37
N GLY A 140 1.67 -13.02 -5.94
CA GLY A 140 1.16 -14.37 -5.78
C GLY A 140 1.70 -15.40 -6.77
N PRO A 141 1.54 -16.70 -6.48
CA PRO A 141 1.17 -17.23 -5.18
C PRO A 141 2.37 -17.36 -4.24
N ALA A 142 2.24 -16.89 -3.01
CA ALA A 142 3.27 -17.03 -1.96
C ALA A 142 2.76 -17.96 -0.85
N LYS A 143 3.29 -19.16 -0.78
CA LYS A 143 2.93 -20.18 0.22
C LYS A 143 4.17 -20.94 0.68
N LYS A 144 4.34 -21.05 2.00
CA LYS A 144 5.48 -21.75 2.61
C LYS A 144 6.84 -21.27 2.10
N VAL A 145 6.95 -19.96 1.85
CA VAL A 145 8.21 -19.33 1.44
C VAL A 145 9.18 -19.38 2.61
N SER A 146 10.38 -19.90 2.40
CA SER A 146 11.40 -19.94 3.45
C SER A 146 11.94 -18.54 3.75
N GLN A 147 12.46 -18.35 4.95
CA GLN A 147 13.10 -17.10 5.34
C GLN A 147 14.24 -16.70 4.37
N ALA A 148 15.02 -17.65 3.88
CA ALA A 148 16.09 -17.38 2.92
C ALA A 148 15.59 -16.88 1.55
N ASN A 149 14.34 -17.18 1.20
CA ASN A 149 13.75 -16.86 -0.11
C ASN A 149 12.62 -15.83 -0.04
N TRP A 150 12.46 -15.12 1.08
CA TRP A 150 11.35 -14.21 1.28
C TRP A 150 11.24 -13.12 0.20
N GLN A 151 12.37 -12.62 -0.28
CA GLN A 151 12.41 -11.59 -1.34
C GLN A 151 11.74 -12.05 -2.64
N SER A 152 11.75 -13.36 -2.92
CA SER A 152 11.08 -13.89 -4.11
C SER A 152 9.56 -13.70 -4.11
N ALA A 153 8.96 -13.54 -2.93
CA ALA A 153 7.54 -13.28 -2.77
C ALA A 153 7.18 -11.79 -2.77
N VAL A 154 8.17 -10.90 -2.67
CA VAL A 154 7.93 -9.45 -2.62
C VAL A 154 7.99 -8.87 -4.02
N PHE A 155 6.94 -8.19 -4.42
CA PHE A 155 6.91 -7.39 -5.64
C PHE A 155 7.57 -6.02 -5.43
N GLY A 156 7.28 -5.40 -4.31
CA GLY A 156 7.74 -4.06 -3.99
C GLY A 156 7.19 -3.54 -2.67
N TYR A 157 7.32 -2.25 -2.49
CA TYR A 157 7.02 -1.58 -1.23
C TYR A 157 6.14 -0.35 -1.45
N THR A 158 5.32 -0.05 -0.46
CA THR A 158 4.53 1.18 -0.41
C THR A 158 4.41 1.67 1.02
N CYS A 159 3.96 2.89 1.23
CA CYS A 159 3.63 3.38 2.56
C CYS A 159 2.20 2.98 2.92
N LEU A 160 1.98 2.71 4.19
CA LEU A 160 0.67 2.48 4.78
C LEU A 160 0.58 3.24 6.10
N ILE A 161 -0.58 3.78 6.40
CA ILE A 161 -0.88 4.28 7.73
C ILE A 161 -1.84 3.30 8.40
N ASP A 162 -1.37 2.63 9.46
CA ASP A 162 -2.22 1.76 10.27
C ASP A 162 -3.01 2.61 11.28
N VAL A 163 -4.08 3.23 10.80
CA VAL A 163 -4.96 4.02 11.67
C VAL A 163 -5.62 3.12 12.70
N SER A 164 -5.57 3.53 13.96
CA SER A 164 -6.02 2.75 15.10
C SER A 164 -6.90 3.58 16.01
N ALA A 165 -8.06 3.04 16.36
CA ALA A 165 -8.92 3.58 17.39
C ALA A 165 -8.78 2.73 18.66
N ARG A 166 -8.43 3.35 19.78
CA ARG A 166 -8.31 2.69 21.09
C ARG A 166 -9.25 3.36 22.08
N GLY A 167 -10.18 2.60 22.63
CA GLY A 167 -11.11 3.06 23.66
C GLY A 167 -10.77 2.47 25.01
N GLU A 168 -11.01 3.22 26.09
CA GLU A 168 -10.89 2.70 27.45
C GLU A 168 -11.88 1.56 27.71
N GLY A 169 -13.00 1.58 27.02
CA GLY A 169 -14.08 0.60 27.11
C GLY A 169 -13.75 -0.81 26.62
N ARG A 170 -12.56 -1.05 25.99
CA ARG A 170 -12.05 -2.43 25.84
C ARG A 170 -12.52 -3.23 24.64
N ARG A 171 -13.30 -2.65 23.75
CA ARG A 171 -13.85 -3.39 22.59
C ARG A 171 -12.89 -3.51 21.41
N THR A 172 -11.83 -2.70 21.36
CA THR A 172 -11.05 -2.56 20.15
C THR A 172 -9.74 -3.35 20.10
N TRP A 173 -9.25 -3.84 21.23
CA TRP A 173 -7.94 -4.49 21.25
C TRP A 173 -7.77 -5.65 22.23
N LYS A 174 -8.75 -5.94 23.09
CA LYS A 174 -8.75 -7.15 23.90
C LYS A 174 -9.38 -8.31 23.13
N ALA A 175 -8.80 -9.48 23.27
CA ALA A 175 -9.34 -10.74 22.78
C ALA A 175 -9.55 -10.81 21.24
N GLY A 176 -8.63 -10.27 20.45
CA GLY A 176 -8.67 -10.44 19.00
C GLY A 176 -9.68 -9.57 18.26
N SER A 177 -10.23 -8.55 18.91
CA SER A 177 -11.07 -7.57 18.22
C SER A 177 -10.20 -6.61 17.41
N TRP A 178 -10.31 -6.68 16.09
CA TRP A 178 -9.64 -5.79 15.17
C TRP A 178 -10.51 -4.62 14.71
N LEU A 179 -11.63 -4.41 15.40
CA LEU A 179 -12.57 -3.35 15.10
C LEU A 179 -11.87 -1.98 15.04
N GLY A 180 -11.06 -1.67 16.05
CA GLY A 180 -10.33 -0.40 16.11
C GLY A 180 -9.28 -0.17 15.01
N LYS A 181 -8.99 -1.20 14.22
CA LYS A 181 -8.02 -1.17 13.11
C LYS A 181 -8.69 -1.22 11.74
N SER A 182 -10.02 -1.39 11.66
CA SER A 182 -10.70 -1.77 10.43
C SER A 182 -11.94 -0.93 10.11
N PHE A 183 -12.08 0.25 10.72
CA PHE A 183 -13.09 1.22 10.29
C PHE A 183 -12.80 1.69 8.87
N ASP A 184 -13.84 2.14 8.19
CA ASP A 184 -13.70 2.74 6.87
C ASP A 184 -12.62 3.83 6.89
N THR A 185 -11.84 3.90 5.83
CA THR A 185 -10.72 4.85 5.66
C THR A 185 -9.48 4.63 6.56
N PHE A 186 -9.45 3.59 7.39
CA PHE A 186 -8.36 3.34 8.33
C PHE A 186 -7.11 2.67 7.73
N ALA A 187 -7.03 2.58 6.40
CA ALA A 187 -5.87 2.04 5.69
C ALA A 187 -5.43 2.95 4.52
N PRO A 188 -4.95 4.17 4.77
CA PRO A 188 -4.32 4.96 3.73
C PRO A 188 -3.10 4.23 3.16
N ILE A 189 -3.08 4.00 1.83
CA ILE A 189 -1.99 3.30 1.12
C ILE A 189 -1.53 4.13 -0.07
N GLY A 190 -0.24 4.27 -0.25
CA GLY A 190 0.36 4.92 -1.41
C GLY A 190 1.61 5.72 -1.07
N PRO A 191 1.99 6.70 -1.89
CA PRO A 191 1.34 7.13 -3.14
C PRO A 191 1.62 6.21 -4.34
N CYS A 192 2.62 5.33 -4.25
CA CYS A 192 3.04 4.44 -5.32
C CYS A 192 3.49 3.09 -4.76
N ILE A 193 3.64 2.10 -5.62
CA ILE A 193 4.39 0.88 -5.32
C ILE A 193 5.77 1.02 -5.96
N ALA A 194 6.81 1.12 -5.16
CA ALA A 194 8.19 1.00 -5.63
C ALA A 194 8.52 -0.49 -5.82
N SER A 195 8.94 -0.89 -7.01
CA SER A 195 9.37 -2.29 -7.25
C SER A 195 10.57 -2.64 -6.37
N ALA A 196 10.73 -3.91 -6.01
CA ALA A 196 11.72 -4.35 -5.00
C ALA A 196 13.17 -3.98 -5.36
N ASP A 197 13.47 -3.86 -6.63
CA ASP A 197 14.80 -3.45 -7.11
C ASP A 197 15.12 -1.95 -6.84
N GLU A 198 14.11 -1.12 -6.58
CA GLU A 198 14.30 0.27 -6.13
C GLU A 198 14.75 0.35 -4.65
N ILE A 199 14.47 -0.70 -3.88
CA ILE A 199 14.74 -0.76 -2.44
C ILE A 199 15.37 -2.12 -2.13
N PRO A 200 16.67 -2.30 -2.44
CA PRO A 200 17.34 -3.59 -2.26
C PRO A 200 17.50 -3.97 -0.78
N GLU A 201 17.65 -2.99 0.11
CA GLU A 201 17.85 -3.19 1.56
C GLU A 201 16.74 -2.50 2.35
N PRO A 202 15.54 -3.10 2.43
CA PRO A 202 14.40 -2.47 3.11
C PRO A 202 14.61 -2.30 4.62
N ASN A 203 15.52 -3.07 5.22
CA ASN A 203 15.84 -2.93 6.65
C ASN A 203 16.64 -1.67 6.98
N ASP A 204 17.25 -1.03 5.97
CA ASP A 204 18.00 0.21 6.15
C ASP A 204 17.11 1.47 6.02
N LEU A 205 15.83 1.27 5.74
CA LEU A 205 14.87 2.36 5.65
C LEU A 205 14.55 2.94 7.02
N VAL A 206 14.35 4.24 7.04
CA VAL A 206 13.83 4.96 8.20
C VAL A 206 12.38 5.32 7.95
N VAL A 207 11.49 4.81 8.79
CA VAL A 207 10.08 5.20 8.79
C VAL A 207 9.93 6.44 9.67
N ARG A 208 9.38 7.51 9.09
CA ARG A 208 9.12 8.77 9.81
C ARG A 208 7.66 9.17 9.59
N PHE A 209 7.15 9.83 10.59
CA PHE A 209 5.80 10.38 10.60
C PHE A 209 5.87 11.88 10.76
#